data_57b2b79fb8783c4aa8d6165a0d769d13
#
_entry.id   57b2b79fb8783c4aa8d6165a0d769d13
#
_cell.length_a   1.000
_cell.length_b   1.000
_cell.length_c   1.000
_cell.angle_alpha   90.00
_cell.angle_beta   90.00
_cell.angle_gamma   90.00
#
_symmetry.space_group_name_H-M   'P 1'
#
loop_
_entity.id
_entity.type
_entity.pdbx_description
1 polymer ?
#
loop_
_entity_poly.entity_id
_entity_poly.type
_entity_poly.pdbx_seq_one_letter_code
_entity_poly.pdbx_strand_id
1 'polypeptide(L)'
;MFGLPLAFSAPLLLTAFVALPLLWFLLRVVPPKPREVAFPPMRLLLGITPKEESAARTPWWLTALRLLLAALIILAAAGPILNPPAAGPSSGGPLVLIIDQGWPAAASWEARRAAAAALIDEAETNGRGVALIPTGDVPREATLLSPSAARDRLRSLEPVPYGPARKDALALAQRLLGNEPQAGIVFLTDAVDLGADTELAQGFAALNG
;
A
#
# COMPACT_ATOMS: atom_id res chain seq x y z
N MET A 1 12.77 18.41 0.48
CA MET A 1 12.00 17.80 -0.63
C MET A 1 10.77 17.17 -0.02
N PHE A 2 9.59 17.73 -0.26
CA PHE A 2 8.34 17.14 0.22
C PHE A 2 8.00 15.96 -0.69
N GLY A 3 8.56 14.77 -0.41
CA GLY A 3 8.10 13.53 -1.02
C GLY A 3 6.82 13.12 -0.32
N LEU A 4 5.68 13.16 -1.00
CA LEU A 4 4.48 12.49 -0.51
C LEU A 4 4.81 10.99 -0.41
N PRO A 5 4.63 10.35 0.76
CA PRO A 5 4.89 8.92 0.93
C PRO A 5 3.77 8.12 0.27
N LEU A 6 3.77 8.11 -1.06
CA LEU A 6 2.80 7.37 -1.88
C LEU A 6 3.53 6.24 -2.60
N ALA A 7 3.08 5.03 -2.39
CA ALA A 7 3.43 3.89 -3.21
C ALA A 7 2.19 3.36 -3.93
N PHE A 8 2.39 2.55 -4.95
CA PHE A 8 1.32 1.91 -5.71
C PHE A 8 1.53 0.41 -5.66
N SER A 9 0.47 -0.35 -5.34
CA SER A 9 0.54 -1.82 -5.32
C SER A 9 0.73 -2.41 -6.73
N ALA A 10 0.21 -1.74 -7.75
CA ALA A 10 0.34 -2.15 -9.15
C ALA A 10 0.77 -0.98 -10.04
N PRO A 11 2.05 -0.53 -9.99
CA PRO A 11 2.53 0.65 -10.71
C PRO A 11 2.41 0.52 -12.23
N LEU A 12 2.43 -0.71 -12.78
CA LEU A 12 2.25 -0.94 -14.21
C LEU A 12 0.88 -0.48 -14.71
N LEU A 13 -0.17 -0.46 -13.86
CA LEU A 13 -1.48 0.05 -14.26
C LEU A 13 -1.49 1.56 -14.54
N LEU A 14 -0.52 2.31 -14.02
CA LEU A 14 -0.38 3.72 -14.33
C LEU A 14 -0.04 3.96 -15.81
N THR A 15 0.54 2.99 -16.51
CA THR A 15 0.78 3.10 -17.97
C THR A 15 -0.51 3.23 -18.76
N ALA A 16 -1.64 2.79 -18.19
CA ALA A 16 -2.96 2.96 -18.80
C ALA A 16 -3.38 4.44 -18.96
N PHE A 17 -2.74 5.37 -18.26
CA PHE A 17 -2.92 6.81 -18.49
C PHE A 17 -2.58 7.23 -19.92
N VAL A 18 -1.70 6.51 -20.60
CA VAL A 18 -1.35 6.74 -22.01
C VAL A 18 -2.56 6.52 -22.93
N ALA A 19 -3.53 5.71 -22.52
CA ALA A 19 -4.76 5.51 -23.26
C ALA A 19 -5.74 6.71 -23.20
N LEU A 20 -5.63 7.61 -22.23
CA LEU A 20 -6.55 8.75 -22.06
C LEU A 20 -6.53 9.72 -23.25
N PRO A 21 -5.38 10.13 -23.82
CA PRO A 21 -5.36 10.96 -25.03
C PRO A 21 -6.03 10.27 -26.23
N LEU A 22 -5.82 8.96 -26.38
CA LEU A 22 -6.45 8.18 -27.44
C LEU A 22 -7.97 8.13 -27.23
N LEU A 23 -8.41 7.93 -26.00
CA LEU A 23 -9.83 7.93 -25.63
C LEU A 23 -10.47 9.30 -25.85
N TRP A 24 -9.76 10.39 -25.55
CA TRP A 24 -10.20 11.74 -25.84
C TRP A 24 -10.40 11.97 -27.33
N PHE A 25 -9.45 11.50 -28.16
CA PHE A 25 -9.54 11.62 -29.61
C PHE A 25 -10.73 10.82 -30.17
N LEU A 26 -10.96 9.61 -29.68
CA LEU A 26 -12.11 8.77 -30.07
C LEU A 26 -13.45 9.35 -29.64
N LEU A 27 -13.52 9.97 -28.46
CA LEU A 27 -14.73 10.59 -27.93
C LEU A 27 -15.04 11.94 -28.58
N ARG A 28 -14.11 12.53 -29.32
CA ARG A 28 -14.31 13.74 -30.10
C ARG A 28 -15.08 13.42 -31.38
N VAL A 29 -16.32 12.97 -31.22
CA VAL A 29 -17.20 12.75 -32.38
C VAL A 29 -17.52 14.09 -33.01
N VAL A 30 -17.06 14.27 -34.23
CA VAL A 30 -17.48 15.38 -35.09
C VAL A 30 -18.82 14.96 -35.72
N PRO A 31 -19.94 15.63 -35.36
CA PRO A 31 -21.21 15.31 -36.00
C PRO A 31 -21.10 15.51 -37.51
N PRO A 32 -21.63 14.60 -38.34
CA PRO A 32 -21.65 14.81 -39.79
C PRO A 32 -22.41 16.10 -40.09
N LYS A 33 -21.90 16.87 -41.03
CA LYS A 33 -22.59 18.09 -41.52
C LYS A 33 -23.98 17.72 -41.96
N PRO A 34 -25.06 18.42 -41.51
CA PRO A 34 -26.40 18.18 -42.02
C PRO A 34 -26.39 18.37 -43.53
N ARG A 35 -26.85 17.36 -44.24
CA ARG A 35 -26.99 17.44 -45.71
C ARG A 35 -28.29 18.18 -45.95
N GLU A 36 -28.21 19.43 -46.48
CA GLU A 36 -29.36 20.16 -46.94
C GLU A 36 -29.95 19.43 -48.15
N VAL A 37 -31.07 18.72 -47.96
CA VAL A 37 -31.84 18.18 -49.06
C VAL A 37 -32.93 19.22 -49.33
N ALA A 38 -32.79 19.91 -50.47
CA ALA A 38 -33.80 20.81 -50.94
C ALA A 38 -35.07 20.01 -51.32
N PHE A 39 -36.12 20.10 -50.51
CA PHE A 39 -37.38 19.45 -50.78
C PHE A 39 -38.33 20.47 -51.42
N PRO A 40 -38.65 20.39 -52.72
CA PRO A 40 -39.42 21.42 -53.45
C PRO A 40 -40.81 21.73 -52.92
N PRO A 41 -41.58 20.81 -52.25
CA PRO A 41 -42.91 21.11 -51.75
C PRO A 41 -43.01 21.96 -50.51
N MET A 42 -41.90 22.31 -49.84
CA MET A 42 -41.94 23.05 -48.56
C MET A 42 -42.23 24.56 -48.68
N ARG A 43 -42.42 25.07 -49.86
CA ARG A 43 -42.84 26.48 -50.04
C ARG A 43 -44.26 26.81 -49.58
N LEU A 44 -45.05 25.80 -49.24
CA LEU A 44 -46.46 25.96 -48.81
C LEU A 44 -46.64 25.98 -47.28
N LEU A 45 -45.58 25.76 -46.49
CA LEU A 45 -45.60 25.81 -45.02
C LEU A 45 -44.82 27.05 -44.52
N LEU A 46 -45.19 28.23 -45.06
CA LEU A 46 -44.71 29.51 -44.56
C LEU A 46 -45.29 29.75 -43.19
N GLY A 47 -44.56 29.47 -42.12
CA GLY A 47 -44.93 29.77 -40.76
C GLY A 47 -44.33 28.88 -39.65
N ILE A 48 -43.78 27.71 -40.05
CA ILE A 48 -43.11 26.84 -39.04
C ILE A 48 -41.62 27.00 -39.31
N THR A 49 -40.96 27.86 -38.58
CA THR A 49 -39.51 27.84 -38.50
C THR A 49 -39.11 26.51 -37.91
N PRO A 50 -38.45 25.64 -38.72
CA PRO A 50 -37.88 24.40 -38.11
C PRO A 50 -36.87 24.91 -37.11
N LYS A 51 -37.10 24.59 -35.84
CA LYS A 51 -36.13 24.75 -34.79
C LYS A 51 -35.01 23.79 -35.19
N GLU A 52 -33.97 24.31 -35.88
CA GLU A 52 -32.80 23.54 -36.20
C GLU A 52 -32.31 22.92 -34.86
N GLU A 53 -32.63 21.67 -34.65
CA GLU A 53 -31.96 20.87 -33.66
C GLU A 53 -30.51 20.72 -34.16
N SER A 54 -29.70 21.74 -33.86
CA SER A 54 -28.26 21.67 -34.00
C SER A 54 -27.86 20.38 -33.35
N ALA A 55 -27.35 19.44 -34.14
CA ALA A 55 -26.80 18.19 -33.62
C ALA A 55 -25.92 18.52 -32.42
N ALA A 56 -26.44 18.20 -31.23
CA ALA A 56 -25.92 18.71 -29.98
C ALA A 56 -24.45 18.32 -29.88
N ARG A 57 -23.57 19.29 -30.05
CA ARG A 57 -22.15 19.10 -29.79
C ARG A 57 -22.05 18.61 -28.36
N THR A 58 -21.52 17.42 -28.15
CA THR A 58 -21.30 16.91 -26.80
C THR A 58 -20.60 18.00 -25.98
N PRO A 59 -21.21 18.53 -24.91
CA PRO A 59 -20.60 19.60 -24.14
C PRO A 59 -19.21 19.15 -23.68
N TRP A 60 -18.22 19.99 -23.84
CA TRP A 60 -16.83 19.69 -23.50
C TRP A 60 -16.65 19.17 -22.06
N TRP A 61 -17.49 19.69 -21.14
CA TRP A 61 -17.46 19.26 -19.73
C TRP A 61 -17.86 17.78 -19.55
N LEU A 62 -18.75 17.24 -20.40
CA LEU A 62 -19.15 15.83 -20.35
C LEU A 62 -18.00 14.91 -20.78
N THR A 63 -17.25 15.34 -21.81
CA THR A 63 -16.04 14.63 -22.23
C THR A 63 -14.97 14.69 -21.15
N ALA A 64 -14.78 15.88 -20.51
CA ALA A 64 -13.88 16.04 -19.38
C ALA A 64 -14.27 15.15 -18.20
N LEU A 65 -15.56 15.06 -17.87
CA LEU A 65 -16.06 14.21 -16.80
C LEU A 65 -15.79 12.71 -17.07
N ARG A 66 -15.98 12.26 -18.31
CA ARG A 66 -15.69 10.87 -18.71
C ARG A 66 -14.20 10.55 -18.59
N LEU A 67 -13.34 11.46 -19.02
CA LEU A 67 -11.89 11.30 -18.88
C LEU A 67 -11.45 11.31 -17.42
N LEU A 68 -12.05 12.19 -16.59
CA LEU A 68 -11.79 12.21 -15.15
C LEU A 68 -12.19 10.89 -14.50
N LEU A 69 -13.37 10.37 -14.85
CA LEU A 69 -13.82 9.07 -14.33
C LEU A 69 -12.88 7.94 -14.72
N ALA A 70 -12.45 7.90 -15.98
CA ALA A 70 -11.47 6.92 -16.45
C ALA A 70 -10.13 7.04 -15.70
N ALA A 71 -9.64 8.26 -15.49
CA ALA A 71 -8.42 8.52 -14.73
C ALA A 71 -8.55 8.06 -13.26
N LEU A 72 -9.68 8.31 -12.62
CA LEU A 72 -9.95 7.85 -11.25
C LEU A 72 -10.03 6.31 -11.17
N ILE A 73 -10.59 5.65 -12.15
CA ILE A 73 -10.63 4.18 -12.22
C ILE A 73 -9.21 3.62 -12.35
N ILE A 74 -8.38 4.19 -13.22
CA ILE A 74 -6.97 3.77 -13.37
C ILE A 74 -6.22 3.98 -12.06
N LEU A 75 -6.41 5.13 -11.41
CA LEU A 75 -5.77 5.44 -10.15
C LEU A 75 -6.21 4.49 -9.03
N ALA A 76 -7.52 4.22 -8.93
CA ALA A 76 -8.06 3.26 -7.97
C ALA A 76 -7.53 1.84 -8.21
N ALA A 77 -7.45 1.40 -9.47
CA ALA A 77 -6.91 0.10 -9.83
C ALA A 77 -5.40 -0.02 -9.55
N ALA A 78 -4.64 1.09 -9.66
CA ALA A 78 -3.23 1.12 -9.30
C ALA A 78 -2.98 0.91 -7.79
N GLY A 79 -4.02 1.00 -6.95
CA GLY A 79 -3.96 0.76 -5.51
C GLY A 79 -2.98 1.71 -4.79
N PRO A 80 -3.32 3.01 -4.66
CA PRO A 80 -2.45 3.93 -3.94
C PRO A 80 -2.37 3.55 -2.46
N ILE A 81 -1.16 3.36 -1.96
CA ILE A 81 -0.86 3.10 -0.56
C ILE A 81 -0.29 4.38 0.03
N LEU A 82 -1.04 4.99 0.95
CA LEU A 82 -0.56 6.11 1.75
C LEU A 82 0.35 5.56 2.85
N ASN A 83 1.52 6.17 3.00
CA ASN A 83 2.51 5.78 3.99
C ASN A 83 2.87 4.28 3.88
N PRO A 84 3.44 3.84 2.72
CA PRO A 84 3.85 2.45 2.58
C PRO A 84 4.73 2.09 3.78
N PRO A 85 4.57 0.88 4.34
CA PRO A 85 5.52 0.42 5.36
C PRO A 85 6.91 0.66 4.79
N ALA A 86 7.76 1.34 5.58
CA ALA A 86 9.14 1.57 5.18
C ALA A 86 9.70 0.21 4.71
N ALA A 87 10.28 0.17 3.53
CA ALA A 87 11.10 -0.96 3.14
C ALA A 87 11.97 -1.28 4.34
N GLY A 88 11.99 -2.55 4.76
CA GLY A 88 12.68 -2.94 5.99
C GLY A 88 14.05 -2.28 6.04
N PRO A 89 14.59 -2.01 7.22
CA PRO A 89 15.77 -1.17 7.38
C PRO A 89 16.85 -1.62 6.41
N SER A 90 17.26 -0.71 5.53
CA SER A 90 18.28 -0.91 4.49
C SER A 90 19.69 -1.07 5.06
N SER A 91 19.81 -1.26 6.39
CA SER A 91 21.03 -1.58 7.06
C SER A 91 21.58 -2.93 6.56
N GLY A 92 22.85 -2.97 6.21
CA GLY A 92 23.52 -4.20 5.75
C GLY A 92 23.66 -5.30 6.81
N GLY A 93 23.18 -5.05 8.05
CA GLY A 93 23.21 -5.96 9.18
C GLY A 93 22.01 -6.93 9.26
N PRO A 94 21.97 -7.79 10.28
CA PRO A 94 20.88 -8.74 10.48
C PRO A 94 19.54 -8.04 10.73
N LEU A 95 18.44 -8.74 10.43
CA LEU A 95 17.09 -8.28 10.69
C LEU A 95 16.64 -8.74 12.08
N VAL A 96 16.26 -7.81 12.95
CA VAL A 96 15.59 -8.11 14.23
C VAL A 96 14.10 -7.91 14.04
N LEU A 97 13.34 -8.99 14.05
CA LEU A 97 11.90 -9.00 13.85
C LEU A 97 11.20 -9.31 15.18
N ILE A 98 10.53 -8.30 15.73
CA ILE A 98 9.69 -8.45 16.92
C ILE A 98 8.25 -8.63 16.44
N ILE A 99 7.57 -9.68 16.91
CA ILE A 99 6.18 -9.97 16.53
C ILE A 99 5.28 -10.05 17.76
N ASP A 100 4.21 -9.28 17.72
CA ASP A 100 3.20 -9.26 18.79
C ASP A 100 2.31 -10.51 18.73
N GLN A 101 2.26 -11.25 19.85
CA GLN A 101 1.51 -12.49 19.99
C GLN A 101 0.39 -12.43 21.03
N GLY A 102 0.25 -11.32 21.78
CA GLY A 102 -0.77 -11.20 22.81
C GLY A 102 -2.20 -11.38 22.28
N TRP A 103 -3.16 -11.51 23.19
CA TRP A 103 -4.57 -11.71 22.83
C TRP A 103 -5.14 -10.69 21.84
N PRO A 104 -4.75 -9.38 21.84
CA PRO A 104 -5.26 -8.44 20.86
C PRO A 104 -4.74 -8.76 19.43
N ALA A 105 -3.59 -9.43 19.37
CA ALA A 105 -2.95 -9.82 18.13
C ALA A 105 -3.73 -10.89 17.35
N ALA A 106 -4.64 -11.64 17.99
CA ALA A 106 -5.32 -12.77 17.38
C ALA A 106 -6.16 -12.38 16.13
N ALA A 107 -6.85 -11.24 16.19
CA ALA A 107 -7.74 -10.79 15.09
C ALA A 107 -7.01 -10.54 13.75
N SER A 108 -5.74 -10.11 13.79
CA SER A 108 -4.93 -9.80 12.60
C SER A 108 -3.67 -10.66 12.49
N TRP A 109 -3.66 -11.82 13.15
CA TRP A 109 -2.51 -12.70 13.22
C TRP A 109 -1.99 -13.12 11.85
N GLU A 110 -2.88 -13.57 10.97
CA GLU A 110 -2.49 -14.05 9.63
C GLU A 110 -1.85 -12.93 8.79
N ALA A 111 -2.38 -11.71 8.86
CA ALA A 111 -1.80 -10.57 8.16
C ALA A 111 -0.39 -10.25 8.67
N ARG A 112 -0.16 -10.30 9.99
CA ARG A 112 1.16 -10.09 10.58
C ARG A 112 2.12 -11.21 10.26
N ARG A 113 1.65 -12.46 10.30
CA ARG A 113 2.46 -13.61 9.90
C ARG A 113 2.90 -13.53 8.44
N ALA A 114 2.00 -13.09 7.56
CA ALA A 114 2.32 -12.84 6.15
C ALA A 114 3.34 -11.70 5.99
N ALA A 115 3.18 -10.59 6.72
CA ALA A 115 4.14 -9.48 6.72
C ALA A 115 5.51 -9.91 7.25
N ALA A 116 5.55 -10.70 8.33
CA ALA A 116 6.79 -11.26 8.87
C ALA A 116 7.48 -12.18 7.86
N ALA A 117 6.72 -13.03 7.16
CA ALA A 117 7.26 -13.92 6.13
C ALA A 117 7.89 -13.11 4.97
N ALA A 118 7.21 -12.06 4.51
CA ALA A 118 7.75 -11.19 3.45
C ALA A 118 9.07 -10.51 3.85
N LEU A 119 9.19 -10.07 5.11
CA LEU A 119 10.44 -9.49 5.64
C LEU A 119 11.57 -10.53 5.73
N ILE A 120 11.24 -11.77 6.10
CA ILE A 120 12.21 -12.88 6.12
C ILE A 120 12.67 -13.21 4.69
N ASP A 121 11.77 -13.20 3.70
CA ASP A 121 12.10 -13.45 2.29
C ASP A 121 13.00 -12.32 1.73
N GLU A 122 12.75 -11.07 2.13
CA GLU A 122 13.62 -9.94 1.82
C GLU A 122 15.01 -10.10 2.46
N ALA A 123 15.07 -10.52 3.73
CA ALA A 123 16.33 -10.79 4.42
C ALA A 123 17.12 -11.91 3.74
N GLU A 124 16.44 -12.97 3.26
CA GLU A 124 17.06 -14.07 2.50
C GLU A 124 17.65 -13.57 1.18
N THR A 125 16.90 -12.74 0.43
CA THR A 125 17.37 -12.17 -0.83
C THR A 125 18.63 -11.31 -0.63
N ASN A 126 18.71 -10.63 0.51
CA ASN A 126 19.83 -9.76 0.87
C ASN A 126 20.94 -10.49 1.66
N GLY A 127 20.85 -11.82 1.83
CA GLY A 127 21.84 -12.62 2.55
C GLY A 127 21.96 -12.29 4.05
N ARG A 128 20.89 -11.78 4.67
CA ARG A 128 20.87 -11.31 6.07
C ARG A 128 20.36 -12.38 7.03
N GLY A 129 21.00 -12.51 8.20
CA GLY A 129 20.46 -13.31 9.30
C GLY A 129 19.21 -12.64 9.91
N VAL A 130 18.36 -13.43 10.56
CA VAL A 130 17.10 -12.96 11.16
C VAL A 130 17.05 -13.35 12.63
N ALA A 131 16.83 -12.41 13.53
CA ALA A 131 16.48 -12.67 14.93
C ALA A 131 14.96 -12.48 15.08
N LEU A 132 14.25 -13.56 15.40
CA LEU A 132 12.80 -13.54 15.63
C LEU A 132 12.50 -13.49 17.13
N ILE A 133 11.85 -12.42 17.59
CA ILE A 133 11.52 -12.18 19.01
C ILE A 133 9.99 -12.10 19.16
N PRO A 134 9.32 -13.18 19.57
CA PRO A 134 7.91 -13.16 19.86
C PRO A 134 7.64 -12.49 21.22
N THR A 135 6.56 -11.72 21.36
CA THR A 135 6.19 -11.07 22.63
C THR A 135 5.37 -11.96 23.57
N GLY A 136 4.87 -13.08 23.07
CA GLY A 136 4.12 -14.05 23.89
C GLY A 136 5.03 -14.91 24.76
N ASP A 137 6.14 -15.36 24.17
CA ASP A 137 7.16 -16.16 24.88
C ASP A 137 8.52 -15.59 24.48
N VAL A 138 8.94 -14.55 25.20
CA VAL A 138 10.21 -13.86 24.93
C VAL A 138 11.36 -14.78 25.30
N PRO A 139 12.24 -15.13 24.35
CA PRO A 139 13.39 -15.99 24.64
C PRO A 139 14.40 -15.26 25.54
N ARG A 140 15.15 -16.01 26.34
CA ARG A 140 16.19 -15.43 27.21
C ARG A 140 17.31 -14.73 26.44
N GLU A 141 17.61 -15.26 25.26
CA GLU A 141 18.66 -14.76 24.37
C GLU A 141 18.12 -14.64 22.95
N ALA A 142 18.46 -13.56 22.26
CA ALA A 142 18.18 -13.43 20.84
C ALA A 142 19.23 -14.18 20.04
N THR A 143 18.79 -15.13 19.24
CA THR A 143 19.67 -15.92 18.38
C THR A 143 19.45 -15.50 16.93
N LEU A 144 20.54 -15.26 16.21
CA LEU A 144 20.49 -15.07 14.76
C LEU A 144 20.26 -16.42 14.07
N LEU A 145 19.17 -16.49 13.35
CA LEU A 145 18.76 -17.67 12.59
C LEU A 145 19.05 -17.44 11.09
N SER A 146 19.22 -18.54 10.35
CA SER A 146 19.08 -18.45 8.90
C SER A 146 17.64 -18.09 8.54
N PRO A 147 17.38 -17.43 7.38
CA PRO A 147 16.03 -17.09 6.96
C PRO A 147 15.08 -18.32 6.91
N SER A 148 15.59 -19.48 6.49
CA SER A 148 14.81 -20.71 6.49
C SER A 148 14.40 -21.15 7.90
N ALA A 149 15.33 -21.13 8.87
CA ALA A 149 15.05 -21.47 10.25
C ALA A 149 14.10 -20.44 10.93
N ALA A 150 14.24 -19.14 10.60
CA ALA A 150 13.33 -18.10 11.06
C ALA A 150 11.90 -18.32 10.53
N ARG A 151 11.78 -18.75 9.26
CA ARG A 151 10.48 -19.07 8.64
C ARG A 151 9.82 -20.27 9.31
N ASP A 152 10.57 -21.31 9.62
CA ASP A 152 10.07 -22.49 10.34
C ASP A 152 9.63 -22.12 11.75
N ARG A 153 10.41 -21.28 12.45
CA ARG A 153 10.05 -20.74 13.76
C ARG A 153 8.77 -19.90 13.67
N LEU A 154 8.63 -19.03 12.66
CA LEU A 154 7.44 -18.21 12.45
C LEU A 154 6.17 -19.05 12.28
N ARG A 155 6.25 -20.19 11.58
CA ARG A 155 5.12 -21.11 11.39
C ARG A 155 4.66 -21.75 12.69
N SER A 156 5.54 -21.94 13.66
CA SER A 156 5.22 -22.53 14.96
C SER A 156 4.65 -21.50 15.96
N LEU A 157 4.65 -20.21 15.62
CA LEU A 157 4.09 -19.17 16.49
C LEU A 157 2.58 -19.08 16.34
N GLU A 158 1.89 -18.96 17.48
CA GLU A 158 0.45 -18.76 17.57
C GLU A 158 0.14 -17.65 18.57
N PRO A 159 -1.01 -16.94 18.42
CA PRO A 159 -1.46 -15.97 19.41
C PRO A 159 -1.63 -16.62 20.78
N VAL A 160 -1.23 -15.90 21.83
CA VAL A 160 -1.36 -16.37 23.21
C VAL A 160 -2.50 -15.62 23.94
N PRO A 161 -3.19 -16.26 24.91
CA PRO A 161 -4.36 -15.68 25.57
C PRO A 161 -4.03 -14.61 26.65
N TYR A 162 -2.78 -14.23 26.77
CA TYR A 162 -2.33 -13.21 27.73
C TYR A 162 -1.71 -12.01 27.02
N GLY A 163 -1.38 -10.96 27.81
CA GLY A 163 -0.80 -9.72 27.28
C GLY A 163 0.62 -9.93 26.74
N PRO A 164 1.02 -9.16 25.71
CA PRO A 164 2.36 -9.26 25.15
C PRO A 164 3.42 -8.67 26.08
N ALA A 165 4.55 -9.34 26.23
CA ALA A 165 5.70 -8.87 27.01
C ALA A 165 6.59 -7.93 26.14
N ARG A 166 6.02 -6.81 25.66
CA ARG A 166 6.68 -5.87 24.75
C ARG A 166 7.97 -5.28 25.30
N LYS A 167 7.98 -4.95 26.62
CA LYS A 167 9.17 -4.35 27.29
C LYS A 167 10.34 -5.34 27.29
N ASP A 168 10.08 -6.61 27.59
CA ASP A 168 11.11 -7.64 27.60
C ASP A 168 11.66 -7.91 26.21
N ALA A 169 10.77 -7.93 25.20
CA ALA A 169 11.16 -8.09 23.79
C ALA A 169 12.04 -6.91 23.31
N LEU A 170 11.69 -5.67 23.68
CA LEU A 170 12.49 -4.49 23.39
C LEU A 170 13.86 -4.55 24.08
N ALA A 171 13.90 -4.90 25.37
CA ALA A 171 15.16 -5.01 26.12
C ALA A 171 16.09 -6.09 25.52
N LEU A 172 15.51 -7.18 24.99
CA LEU A 172 16.26 -8.21 24.28
C LEU A 172 16.80 -7.72 22.95
N ALA A 173 15.99 -7.00 22.17
CA ALA A 173 16.42 -6.38 20.92
C ALA A 173 17.54 -5.36 21.14
N GLN A 174 17.46 -4.54 22.18
CA GLN A 174 18.52 -3.60 22.57
C GLN A 174 19.83 -4.28 22.88
N ARG A 175 19.82 -5.41 23.58
CA ARG A 175 21.03 -6.20 23.84
C ARG A 175 21.65 -6.76 22.58
N LEU A 176 20.79 -7.22 21.63
CA LEU A 176 21.28 -7.72 20.35
C LEU A 176 21.95 -6.62 19.53
N LEU A 177 21.36 -5.41 19.50
CA LEU A 177 21.93 -4.26 18.82
C LEU A 177 23.25 -3.80 19.42
N GLY A 178 23.44 -3.94 20.73
CA GLY A 178 24.74 -3.67 21.35
C GLY A 178 25.87 -4.55 20.79
N ASN A 179 25.53 -5.74 20.29
CA ASN A 179 26.46 -6.67 19.66
C ASN A 179 26.50 -6.52 18.12
N GLU A 180 25.37 -6.07 17.52
CA GLU A 180 25.17 -5.94 16.08
C GLU A 180 24.62 -4.55 15.73
N PRO A 181 25.44 -3.49 15.79
CA PRO A 181 24.97 -2.11 15.66
C PRO A 181 24.39 -1.77 14.28
N GLN A 182 24.63 -2.61 13.27
CA GLN A 182 24.05 -2.45 11.93
C GLN A 182 22.74 -3.23 11.75
N ALA A 183 22.23 -3.89 12.80
CA ALA A 183 20.98 -4.64 12.71
C ALA A 183 19.79 -3.69 12.51
N GLY A 184 18.92 -4.06 11.59
CA GLY A 184 17.65 -3.35 11.40
C GLY A 184 16.56 -3.95 12.26
N ILE A 185 15.77 -3.12 12.97
CA ILE A 185 14.65 -3.58 13.78
C ILE A 185 13.33 -3.30 13.08
N VAL A 186 12.45 -4.31 13.09
CA VAL A 186 11.06 -4.17 12.70
C VAL A 186 10.17 -4.72 13.81
N PHE A 187 9.19 -3.92 14.25
CA PHE A 187 8.20 -4.34 15.22
C PHE A 187 6.82 -4.46 14.56
N LEU A 188 6.30 -5.67 14.48
CA LEU A 188 4.97 -5.98 13.97
C LEU A 188 3.97 -6.01 15.14
N THR A 189 3.30 -4.90 15.34
CA THR A 189 2.32 -4.72 16.42
C THR A 189 0.88 -4.75 15.91
N ASP A 190 -0.07 -4.99 16.80
CA ASP A 190 -1.51 -4.83 16.57
C ASP A 190 -1.99 -3.38 16.76
N ALA A 191 -1.09 -2.47 17.13
CA ALA A 191 -1.35 -1.07 17.46
C ALA A 191 -2.37 -0.85 18.60
N VAL A 192 -2.66 -1.87 19.42
CA VAL A 192 -3.48 -1.72 20.62
C VAL A 192 -2.63 -1.18 21.77
N ASP A 193 -2.98 0.00 22.29
CA ASP A 193 -2.32 0.60 23.45
C ASP A 193 -2.70 -0.16 24.73
N LEU A 194 -1.70 -0.77 25.36
CA LEU A 194 -1.82 -1.47 26.63
C LEU A 194 -1.23 -0.66 27.81
N GLY A 195 -1.09 0.67 27.62
CA GLY A 195 -0.64 1.61 28.65
C GLY A 195 0.87 1.80 28.77
N ALA A 196 1.66 1.25 27.85
CA ALA A 196 3.12 1.40 27.83
C ALA A 196 3.67 1.83 26.45
N ASP A 197 2.81 2.16 25.51
CA ASP A 197 3.19 2.37 24.11
C ASP A 197 4.04 3.63 23.91
N THR A 198 3.87 4.66 24.73
CA THR A 198 4.71 5.87 24.68
C THR A 198 6.17 5.57 25.04
N GLU A 199 6.40 4.76 26.09
CA GLU A 199 7.75 4.35 26.49
C GLU A 199 8.39 3.43 25.42
N LEU A 200 7.58 2.54 24.85
CA LEU A 200 8.02 1.66 23.77
C LEU A 200 8.39 2.45 22.51
N ALA A 201 7.55 3.40 22.11
CA ALA A 201 7.83 4.26 20.96
C ALA A 201 9.12 5.06 21.14
N GLN A 202 9.35 5.60 22.34
CA GLN A 202 10.61 6.28 22.69
C GLN A 202 11.80 5.31 22.67
N GLY A 203 11.62 4.10 23.20
CA GLY A 203 12.64 3.06 23.17
C GLY A 203 13.04 2.65 21.77
N PHE A 204 12.06 2.49 20.87
CA PHE A 204 12.33 2.19 19.44
C PHE A 204 12.92 3.38 18.70
N ALA A 205 12.48 4.62 18.97
CA ALA A 205 13.07 5.82 18.39
C ALA A 205 14.55 5.97 18.75
N ALA A 206 14.91 5.63 19.99
CA ALA A 206 16.30 5.66 20.45
C ALA A 206 17.20 4.58 19.80
N LEU A 207 16.60 3.55 19.20
CA LEU A 207 17.34 2.49 18.50
C LEU A 207 17.60 2.80 17.01
N ASN A 208 16.83 3.73 16.42
CA ASN A 208 16.91 4.10 15.01
C ASN A 208 17.61 5.44 14.78
N GLY A 209 18.15 6.08 15.80
CA GLY A 209 18.92 7.31 15.76
C GLY A 209 20.41 7.04 15.83
#